data_f342d5782dae4cb1159dde483bbf66f1
#
_entry.id   f342d5782dae4cb1159dde483bbf66f1
#
_cell.length_a   1.000
_cell.length_b   1.000
_cell.length_c   1.000
_cell.angle_alpha   90.00
_cell.angle_beta   90.00
_cell.angle_gamma   90.00
#
_symmetry.space_group_name_H-M   'P 1'
#
loop_
_entity.id
_entity.type
_entity.pdbx_description
1 polymer ?
#
loop_
_entity_poly.entity_id
_entity_poly.type
_entity_poly.pdbx_seq_one_letter_code
_entity_poly.pdbx_strand_id
1 'polypeptide(L)'
;MLFIVTNVVLTLMKTNKNLIYIAGPTGVGKTVFSLELAKKLKTEIISCDSRQFYKELVIGTCPPTKHQLKEIKHHFIHNKSIHDKYNVGLYEKDAIHKINNLFEKKEYLILVGGSGLYADSVIYGIDEFPEIPEKIRDEITMEYKDKGVSYICLLYTSPSPRDLAR
;
A
#
# COMPACT_ATOMS: atom_id res chain seq x y z
N MET A 1 19.51 9.53 14.11
CA MET A 1 18.86 9.13 12.85
C MET A 1 18.36 7.70 13.04
N LEU A 2 17.07 7.56 13.35
CA LEU A 2 16.50 6.25 13.74
C LEU A 2 15.90 5.60 12.49
N PHE A 3 16.58 4.61 11.92
CA PHE A 3 16.00 3.72 10.93
C PHE A 3 15.29 2.59 11.68
N ILE A 4 13.96 2.58 11.67
CA ILE A 4 13.22 1.41 12.14
C ILE A 4 13.24 0.40 10.99
N VAL A 5 14.18 -0.53 11.05
CA VAL A 5 14.14 -1.73 10.22
C VAL A 5 13.27 -2.72 10.98
N THR A 6 12.00 -2.77 10.63
CA THR A 6 11.12 -3.80 11.17
C THR A 6 11.33 -5.05 10.32
N ASN A 7 12.00 -6.05 10.88
CA ASN A 7 12.01 -7.38 10.30
C ASN A 7 10.62 -7.97 10.48
N VAL A 8 9.77 -7.79 9.48
CA VAL A 8 8.54 -8.58 9.40
C VAL A 8 8.91 -9.90 8.77
N VAL A 9 9.15 -10.88 9.59
CA VAL A 9 9.20 -12.28 9.17
C VAL A 9 7.76 -12.67 8.88
N LEU A 10 7.31 -12.51 7.64
CA LEU A 10 6.15 -13.23 7.16
C LEU A 10 6.51 -14.70 7.20
N THR A 11 6.18 -15.37 8.31
CA THR A 11 6.29 -16.83 8.45
C THR A 11 5.20 -17.45 7.59
N LEU A 12 5.36 -17.35 6.27
CA LEU A 12 4.76 -18.32 5.38
C LEU A 12 5.56 -19.61 5.59
N MET A 13 4.90 -20.55 6.21
CA MET A 13 5.37 -21.88 6.59
C MET A 13 6.61 -22.37 5.82
N LYS A 14 7.71 -22.62 6.55
CA LYS A 14 8.90 -23.40 6.15
C LYS A 14 9.85 -22.85 5.08
N THR A 15 9.89 -21.58 4.77
CA THR A 15 10.89 -21.02 3.85
C THR A 15 11.64 -19.88 4.49
N ASN A 16 12.98 -19.82 4.36
CA ASN A 16 13.84 -18.71 4.79
C ASN A 16 13.60 -17.45 3.89
N LYS A 17 12.35 -17.00 3.79
CA LYS A 17 11.97 -15.84 2.98
C LYS A 17 11.78 -14.62 3.88
N ASN A 18 12.39 -13.52 3.52
CA ASN A 18 12.42 -12.32 4.34
C ASN A 18 11.94 -11.09 3.55
N LEU A 19 10.88 -10.45 4.01
CA LEU A 19 10.45 -9.15 3.54
C LEU A 19 10.98 -8.07 4.50
N ILE A 20 11.87 -7.21 4.02
CA ILE A 20 12.46 -6.14 4.80
C ILE A 20 11.67 -4.86 4.52
N TYR A 21 10.98 -4.34 5.53
CA TYR A 21 10.26 -3.07 5.41
C TYR A 21 11.12 -1.89 5.86
N ILE A 22 11.29 -0.89 4.99
CA ILE A 22 12.02 0.35 5.26
C ILE A 22 11.01 1.47 5.47
N ALA A 23 10.75 1.81 6.72
CA ALA A 23 9.87 2.90 7.14
C ALA A 23 10.64 4.17 7.47
N GLY A 24 9.96 5.32 7.40
CA GLY A 24 10.49 6.59 7.85
C GLY A 24 9.84 7.79 7.14
N PRO A 25 10.03 9.02 7.66
CA PRO A 25 9.46 10.22 7.08
C PRO A 25 10.04 10.54 5.69
N THR A 26 9.33 11.37 4.94
CA THR A 26 9.80 11.85 3.63
C THR A 26 11.12 12.62 3.80
N GLY A 27 12.04 12.46 2.86
CA GLY A 27 13.33 13.16 2.87
C GLY A 27 14.44 12.53 3.73
N VAL A 28 14.16 11.46 4.51
CA VAL A 28 15.15 10.83 5.41
C VAL A 28 16.18 9.95 4.70
N GLY A 29 16.05 9.74 3.39
CA GLY A 29 17.01 8.95 2.61
C GLY A 29 16.60 7.48 2.39
N LYS A 30 15.31 7.10 2.62
CA LYS A 30 14.82 5.73 2.37
C LYS A 30 15.19 5.17 1.00
N THR A 31 15.06 5.99 -0.04
CA THR A 31 15.33 5.57 -1.42
C THR A 31 16.81 5.19 -1.61
N VAL A 32 17.72 6.00 -1.11
CA VAL A 32 19.17 5.71 -1.22
C VAL A 32 19.51 4.43 -0.45
N PHE A 33 19.03 4.34 0.79
CA PHE A 33 19.28 3.17 1.63
C PHE A 33 18.68 1.88 1.04
N SER A 34 17.45 1.95 0.50
CA SER A 34 16.82 0.79 -0.13
C SER A 34 17.56 0.30 -1.37
N LEU A 35 18.11 1.22 -2.17
CA LEU A 35 18.93 0.88 -3.34
C LEU A 35 20.24 0.19 -2.93
N GLU A 36 20.95 0.73 -1.94
CA GLU A 36 22.20 0.13 -1.44
C GLU A 36 21.94 -1.27 -0.88
N LEU A 37 20.89 -1.42 -0.10
CA LEU A 37 20.50 -2.70 0.47
C LEU A 37 20.10 -3.71 -0.62
N ALA A 38 19.31 -3.26 -1.62
CA ALA A 38 18.89 -4.10 -2.74
C ALA A 38 20.09 -4.61 -3.57
N LYS A 39 21.12 -3.76 -3.78
CA LYS A 39 22.37 -4.16 -4.44
C LYS A 39 23.10 -5.24 -3.64
N LYS A 40 23.24 -5.04 -2.33
CA LYS A 40 23.94 -6.00 -1.44
C LYS A 40 23.22 -7.34 -1.40
N LEU A 41 21.89 -7.34 -1.32
CA LEU A 41 21.06 -8.54 -1.24
C LEU A 41 20.71 -9.13 -2.62
N LYS A 42 21.13 -8.48 -3.72
CA LYS A 42 20.81 -8.86 -5.11
C LYS A 42 19.31 -9.09 -5.33
N THR A 43 18.50 -8.16 -4.82
CA THR A 43 17.04 -8.26 -4.78
C THR A 43 16.34 -7.08 -5.46
N GLU A 44 15.02 -7.11 -5.48
CA GLU A 44 14.16 -6.11 -6.09
C GLU A 44 13.40 -5.33 -5.02
N ILE A 45 12.91 -4.16 -5.38
CA ILE A 45 12.22 -3.24 -4.48
C ILE A 45 10.74 -3.20 -4.82
N ILE A 46 9.90 -3.21 -3.79
CA ILE A 46 8.44 -3.06 -3.86
C ILE A 46 8.09 -1.72 -3.21
N SER A 47 7.49 -0.81 -3.97
CA SER A 47 7.04 0.47 -3.43
C SER A 47 5.67 0.31 -2.77
N CYS A 48 5.53 0.87 -1.56
CA CYS A 48 4.25 1.04 -0.87
C CYS A 48 3.88 2.52 -0.71
N ASP A 49 4.31 3.37 -1.64
CA ASP A 49 3.94 4.78 -1.66
C ASP A 49 2.69 4.99 -2.53
N SER A 50 1.58 5.37 -1.90
CA SER A 50 0.28 5.51 -2.56
C SER A 50 0.22 6.51 -3.71
N ARG A 51 1.19 7.42 -3.80
CA ARG A 51 1.25 8.44 -4.85
C ARG A 51 2.19 8.06 -6.00
N GLN A 52 3.22 7.27 -5.73
CA GLN A 52 4.18 6.85 -6.74
C GLN A 52 3.64 5.81 -7.73
N PHE A 53 2.47 5.24 -7.47
CA PHE A 53 1.80 4.31 -8.41
C PHE A 53 1.39 4.99 -9.71
N TYR A 54 1.02 6.28 -9.64
CA TYR A 54 0.38 6.97 -10.75
C TYR A 54 1.40 7.60 -11.70
N LYS A 55 1.23 7.34 -13.01
CA LYS A 55 2.10 7.82 -14.08
C LYS A 55 2.11 9.35 -14.19
N GLU A 56 0.99 9.95 -13.88
CA GLU A 56 0.76 11.40 -14.00
C GLU A 56 1.32 12.18 -12.82
N LEU A 57 1.56 11.52 -11.67
CA LEU A 57 2.04 12.17 -10.45
C LEU A 57 3.57 12.11 -10.32
N VAL A 58 4.29 12.71 -11.25
CA VAL A 58 5.76 12.72 -11.25
C VAL A 58 6.33 13.83 -10.35
N ILE A 59 5.69 15.00 -10.35
CA ILE A 59 6.15 16.16 -9.56
C ILE A 59 5.57 16.06 -8.14
N GLY A 60 6.41 16.27 -7.13
CA GLY A 60 5.99 16.27 -5.71
C GLY A 60 5.92 14.90 -5.04
N THR A 61 6.01 13.81 -5.79
CA THR A 61 6.01 12.44 -5.25
C THR A 61 7.42 11.86 -5.06
N CYS A 62 8.42 12.57 -5.55
CA CYS A 62 9.84 12.18 -5.47
C CYS A 62 10.08 10.69 -5.81
N PRO A 63 9.64 10.20 -6.98
CA PRO A 63 9.87 8.83 -7.37
C PRO A 63 11.37 8.58 -7.60
N PRO A 64 11.83 7.34 -7.60
CA PRO A 64 13.20 7.02 -7.99
C PRO A 64 13.51 7.55 -9.39
N THR A 65 14.74 8.02 -9.58
CA THR A 65 15.18 8.55 -10.87
C THR A 65 15.24 7.45 -11.94
N LYS A 66 15.22 7.82 -13.22
CA LYS A 66 15.36 6.87 -14.33
C LYS A 66 16.65 6.02 -14.22
N HIS A 67 17.72 6.60 -13.69
CA HIS A 67 18.98 5.87 -13.44
C HIS A 67 18.78 4.80 -12.37
N GLN A 68 18.18 5.16 -11.24
CA GLN A 68 17.90 4.24 -10.13
C GLN A 68 16.96 3.10 -10.54
N LEU A 69 15.93 3.41 -11.35
CA LEU A 69 15.01 2.40 -11.88
C LEU A 69 15.67 1.41 -12.85
N LYS A 70 16.72 1.85 -13.58
CA LYS A 70 17.51 0.95 -14.44
C LYS A 70 18.49 0.09 -13.64
N GLU A 71 18.96 0.61 -12.52
CA GLU A 71 19.96 -0.07 -11.70
C GLU A 71 19.33 -1.20 -10.86
N ILE A 72 18.18 -0.93 -10.23
CA ILE A 72 17.42 -1.88 -9.44
C ILE A 72 15.98 -1.87 -9.92
N LYS A 73 15.43 -3.05 -10.11
CA LYS A 73 14.03 -3.19 -10.51
C LYS A 73 13.10 -2.82 -9.35
N HIS A 74 12.21 -1.88 -9.63
CA HIS A 74 11.17 -1.43 -8.72
C HIS A 74 9.80 -1.89 -9.23
N HIS A 75 8.93 -2.27 -8.30
CA HIS A 75 7.53 -2.60 -8.58
C HIS A 75 6.64 -1.55 -7.96
N PHE A 76 5.48 -1.31 -8.55
CA PHE A 76 4.50 -0.32 -8.13
C PHE A 76 5.02 1.13 -8.19
N ILE A 77 5.80 1.43 -9.23
CA ILE A 77 6.16 2.80 -9.62
C ILE A 77 5.58 3.07 -10.99
N HIS A 78 4.77 4.13 -11.13
CA HIS A 78 4.16 4.58 -12.37
C HIS A 78 3.47 3.47 -13.19
N ASN A 79 2.80 2.54 -12.53
CA ASN A 79 2.13 1.39 -13.12
C ASN A 79 0.61 1.52 -13.23
N LYS A 80 0.03 2.57 -12.67
CA LYS A 80 -1.39 2.90 -12.70
C LYS A 80 -1.61 4.30 -13.30
N SER A 81 -2.85 4.61 -13.70
CA SER A 81 -3.29 5.96 -14.05
C SER A 81 -4.16 6.53 -12.92
N ILE A 82 -4.20 7.87 -12.78
CA ILE A 82 -5.13 8.54 -11.85
C ILE A 82 -6.60 8.25 -12.16
N HIS A 83 -6.89 7.80 -13.36
CA HIS A 83 -8.25 7.39 -13.78
C HIS A 83 -8.60 5.96 -13.37
N ASP A 84 -7.61 5.18 -12.94
CA ASP A 84 -7.82 3.81 -12.47
C ASP A 84 -8.43 3.82 -11.07
N LYS A 85 -9.48 3.03 -10.86
CA LYS A 85 -10.00 2.76 -9.51
C LYS A 85 -9.00 1.86 -8.79
N TYR A 86 -8.06 2.46 -8.06
CA TYR A 86 -7.04 1.73 -7.32
C TYR A 86 -7.02 2.16 -5.86
N ASN A 87 -7.22 1.21 -4.97
CA ASN A 87 -7.29 1.42 -3.52
C ASN A 87 -6.33 0.48 -2.78
N VAL A 88 -6.26 0.61 -1.47
CA VAL A 88 -5.36 -0.18 -0.63
C VAL A 88 -5.63 -1.68 -0.70
N GLY A 89 -6.88 -2.12 -0.79
CA GLY A 89 -7.22 -3.54 -0.92
C GLY A 89 -6.80 -4.14 -2.26
N LEU A 90 -6.92 -3.39 -3.36
CA LEU A 90 -6.41 -3.81 -4.67
C LEU A 90 -4.87 -3.85 -4.66
N TYR A 91 -4.23 -2.86 -4.03
CA TYR A 91 -2.78 -2.86 -3.87
C TYR A 91 -2.30 -4.07 -3.06
N GLU A 92 -2.94 -4.38 -1.95
CA GLU A 92 -2.60 -5.55 -1.12
C GLU A 92 -2.60 -6.84 -1.96
N LYS A 93 -3.69 -7.10 -2.69
CA LYS A 93 -3.81 -8.29 -3.56
C LYS A 93 -2.69 -8.33 -4.62
N ASP A 94 -2.47 -7.22 -5.31
CA ASP A 94 -1.43 -7.09 -6.33
C ASP A 94 -0.03 -7.27 -5.72
N ALA A 95 0.23 -6.67 -4.55
CA ALA A 95 1.52 -6.71 -3.88
C ALA A 95 1.83 -8.11 -3.34
N ILE A 96 0.89 -8.76 -2.67
CA ILE A 96 1.06 -10.14 -2.16
C ILE A 96 1.30 -11.11 -3.32
N HIS A 97 0.53 -11.00 -4.41
CA HIS A 97 0.76 -11.82 -5.60
C HIS A 97 2.18 -11.60 -6.16
N LYS A 98 2.62 -10.34 -6.25
CA LYS A 98 3.97 -10.00 -6.74
C LYS A 98 5.06 -10.54 -5.81
N ILE A 99 4.89 -10.37 -4.49
CA ILE A 99 5.83 -10.85 -3.46
C ILE A 99 5.99 -12.36 -3.56
N ASN A 100 4.90 -13.12 -3.64
CA ASN A 100 4.94 -14.56 -3.75
C ASN A 100 5.71 -15.03 -5.00
N ASN A 101 5.43 -14.43 -6.16
CA ASN A 101 6.14 -14.76 -7.41
C ASN A 101 7.64 -14.43 -7.33
N LEU A 102 8.01 -13.35 -6.64
CA LEU A 102 9.41 -12.97 -6.47
C LEU A 102 10.12 -13.88 -5.47
N PHE A 103 9.45 -14.32 -4.42
CA PHE A 103 10.00 -15.25 -3.44
C PHE A 103 10.28 -16.64 -4.01
N GLU A 104 9.76 -17.02 -5.16
CA GLU A 104 10.18 -18.23 -5.85
C GLU A 104 11.68 -18.20 -6.21
N LYS A 105 12.21 -16.99 -6.50
CA LYS A 105 13.57 -16.77 -7.01
C LYS A 105 14.47 -15.99 -6.07
N LYS A 106 13.93 -15.38 -5.04
CA LYS A 106 14.64 -14.50 -4.12
C LYS A 106 14.42 -14.96 -2.67
N GLU A 107 15.42 -14.78 -1.82
CA GLU A 107 15.32 -15.01 -0.38
C GLU A 107 14.91 -13.75 0.37
N TYR A 108 15.29 -12.60 -0.17
CA TYR A 108 15.03 -11.29 0.42
C TYR A 108 14.25 -10.43 -0.56
N LEU A 109 13.28 -9.66 -0.06
CA LEU A 109 12.62 -8.58 -0.79
C LEU A 109 12.60 -7.33 0.08
N ILE A 110 12.55 -6.17 -0.55
CA ILE A 110 12.50 -4.89 0.15
C ILE A 110 11.17 -4.22 -0.16
N LEU A 111 10.42 -3.89 0.90
CA LEU A 111 9.24 -3.05 0.85
C LEU A 111 9.64 -1.65 1.32
N VAL A 112 9.37 -0.61 0.55
CA VAL A 112 9.73 0.77 0.91
C VAL A 112 8.65 1.75 0.48
N GLY A 113 8.33 2.71 1.33
CA GLY A 113 7.39 3.78 1.01
C GLY A 113 7.07 4.68 2.18
N GLY A 114 6.29 5.72 1.91
CA GLY A 114 5.83 6.68 2.91
C GLY A 114 4.40 6.44 3.42
N SER A 115 3.67 5.51 2.81
CA SER A 115 2.25 5.27 3.13
C SER A 115 2.11 4.08 4.07
N GLY A 116 2.04 4.34 5.38
CA GLY A 116 1.93 3.31 6.41
C GLY A 116 0.79 2.33 6.15
N LEU A 117 -0.42 2.83 5.85
CA LEU A 117 -1.59 2.00 5.56
C LEU A 117 -1.32 0.97 4.44
N TYR A 118 -0.57 1.34 3.40
CA TYR A 118 -0.23 0.44 2.30
C TYR A 118 0.84 -0.59 2.69
N ALA A 119 1.76 -0.22 3.57
CA ALA A 119 2.71 -1.17 4.12
C ALA A 119 2.01 -2.14 5.07
N ASP A 120 1.17 -1.63 5.97
CA ASP A 120 0.43 -2.42 6.95
C ASP A 120 -0.51 -3.42 6.27
N SER A 121 -1.12 -3.04 5.16
CA SER A 121 -1.97 -3.94 4.38
C SER A 121 -1.21 -5.17 3.87
N VAL A 122 0.05 -4.99 3.46
CA VAL A 122 0.88 -6.10 2.99
C VAL A 122 1.41 -6.95 4.14
N ILE A 123 1.68 -6.32 5.30
CA ILE A 123 2.32 -6.97 6.45
C ILE A 123 1.31 -7.71 7.31
N TYR A 124 0.17 -7.09 7.59
CA TYR A 124 -0.84 -7.58 8.51
C TYR A 124 -2.12 -8.04 7.82
N GLY A 125 -2.29 -7.68 6.55
CA GLY A 125 -3.54 -7.85 5.83
C GLY A 125 -4.56 -6.75 6.14
N ILE A 126 -5.65 -6.76 5.38
CA ILE A 126 -6.83 -5.92 5.61
C ILE A 126 -8.03 -6.85 5.80
N ASP A 127 -8.92 -6.47 6.72
CA ASP A 127 -10.18 -7.18 6.89
C ASP A 127 -10.97 -7.23 5.58
N GLU A 128 -11.52 -8.38 5.26
CA GLU A 128 -12.39 -8.52 4.09
C GLU A 128 -13.72 -7.84 4.36
N PHE A 129 -13.94 -6.72 3.67
CA PHE A 129 -15.25 -6.07 3.64
C PHE A 129 -16.11 -6.69 2.53
N PRO A 130 -17.41 -6.89 2.77
CA PRO A 130 -18.32 -7.34 1.72
C PRO A 130 -18.33 -6.34 0.56
N GLU A 131 -18.42 -6.85 -0.66
CA GLU A 131 -18.60 -5.99 -1.82
C GLU A 131 -19.90 -5.19 -1.71
N ILE A 132 -19.78 -3.87 -1.73
CA ILE A 132 -20.93 -2.97 -1.69
C ILE A 132 -21.34 -2.70 -3.14
N PRO A 133 -22.57 -3.08 -3.56
CA PRO A 133 -23.07 -2.76 -4.89
C PRO A 133 -22.96 -1.27 -5.21
N GLU A 134 -22.55 -0.93 -6.42
CA GLU A 134 -22.40 0.46 -6.87
C GLU A 134 -23.70 1.27 -6.66
N LYS A 135 -24.86 0.64 -6.85
CA LYS A 135 -26.17 1.23 -6.61
C LYS A 135 -26.32 1.83 -5.19
N ILE A 136 -25.88 1.12 -4.14
CA ILE A 136 -25.96 1.62 -2.76
C ILE A 136 -25.04 2.84 -2.59
N ARG A 137 -23.87 2.82 -3.20
CA ARG A 137 -22.95 3.95 -3.16
C ARG A 137 -23.53 5.18 -3.87
N ASP A 138 -24.18 4.98 -5.00
CA ASP A 138 -24.85 6.05 -5.76
C ASP A 138 -26.04 6.63 -4.98
N GLU A 139 -26.86 5.79 -4.35
CA GLU A 139 -27.98 6.20 -3.49
C GLU A 139 -27.46 7.09 -2.34
N ILE A 140 -26.46 6.66 -1.60
CA ILE A 140 -25.85 7.45 -0.51
C ILE A 140 -25.22 8.75 -1.05
N THR A 141 -24.62 8.72 -2.23
CA THR A 141 -24.05 9.92 -2.85
C THR A 141 -25.14 10.94 -3.25
N MET A 142 -26.30 10.47 -3.73
CA MET A 142 -27.44 11.33 -4.01
C MET A 142 -28.02 11.92 -2.72
N GLU A 143 -28.18 11.13 -1.68
CA GLU A 143 -28.64 11.61 -0.38
C GLU A 143 -27.68 12.63 0.23
N TYR A 144 -26.37 12.43 0.09
CA TYR A 144 -25.37 13.40 0.51
C TYR A 144 -25.51 14.74 -0.23
N LYS A 145 -25.74 14.70 -1.55
CA LYS A 145 -25.91 15.91 -2.37
C LYS A 145 -27.21 16.66 -2.02
N ASP A 146 -28.27 15.95 -1.68
CA ASP A 146 -29.58 16.52 -1.35
C ASP A 146 -29.66 17.02 0.10
N LYS A 147 -29.19 16.22 1.06
CA LYS A 147 -29.39 16.45 2.52
C LYS A 147 -28.14 16.95 3.24
N GLY A 148 -26.98 16.93 2.57
CA GLY A 148 -25.72 17.44 3.10
C GLY A 148 -25.02 16.48 4.08
N VAL A 149 -23.85 16.92 4.56
CA VAL A 149 -22.98 16.12 5.43
C VAL A 149 -23.62 15.76 6.78
N SER A 150 -24.43 16.66 7.35
CA SER A 150 -25.07 16.44 8.65
C SER A 150 -25.99 15.22 8.65
N TYR A 151 -26.69 14.99 7.53
CA TYR A 151 -27.53 13.79 7.37
C TYR A 151 -26.69 12.51 7.34
N ILE A 152 -25.60 12.49 6.62
CA ILE A 152 -24.71 11.32 6.56
C ILE A 152 -24.09 11.04 7.94
N CYS A 153 -23.71 12.09 8.69
CA CYS A 153 -23.23 11.92 10.06
C CYS A 153 -24.29 11.30 10.97
N LEU A 154 -25.54 11.69 10.84
CA LEU A 154 -26.64 11.08 11.60
C LEU A 154 -26.86 9.59 11.26
N LEU A 155 -26.76 9.22 9.99
CA LEU A 155 -26.83 7.80 9.58
C LEU A 155 -25.71 6.98 10.21
N TYR A 156 -24.49 7.53 10.26
CA TYR A 156 -23.33 6.85 10.82
C TYR A 156 -23.40 6.75 12.36
N THR A 157 -23.94 7.76 13.04
CA THR A 157 -24.03 7.82 14.49
C THR A 157 -25.36 7.26 15.05
N SER A 158 -26.32 6.95 14.20
CA SER A 158 -27.58 6.32 14.61
C SER A 158 -27.28 4.96 15.26
N PRO A 159 -27.82 4.69 16.48
CA PRO A 159 -27.59 3.42 17.14
C PRO A 159 -28.13 2.28 16.26
N SER A 160 -27.29 1.28 16.02
CA SER A 160 -27.72 0.12 15.28
C SER A 160 -28.77 -0.67 16.08
N PRO A 161 -29.62 -1.49 15.43
CA PRO A 161 -30.54 -2.37 16.15
C PRO A 161 -29.87 -3.26 17.19
N ARG A 162 -28.58 -3.55 17.03
CA ARG A 162 -27.77 -4.30 18.02
C ARG A 162 -27.44 -3.48 19.26
N ASP A 163 -27.32 -2.17 19.14
CA ASP A 163 -27.00 -1.30 20.27
C ASP A 163 -28.25 -0.99 21.10
N LEU A 164 -29.43 -1.12 20.49
CA LEU A 164 -30.74 -1.00 21.16
C LEU A 164 -31.19 -2.28 21.86
N ALA A 165 -30.53 -3.40 21.60
CA ALA A 165 -30.87 -4.73 22.16
C ALA A 165 -30.03 -5.10 23.42
N ARG A 166 -29.31 -4.12 24.01
CA ARG A 166 -28.53 -4.31 25.25
C ARG A 166 -29.21 -3.70 26.44
#